data_a45c4c4a697e8a1523218f57699c3fa7
#
_entry.id   a45c4c4a697e8a1523218f57699c3fa7
#
_cell.length_a   1.000
_cell.length_b   1.000
_cell.length_c   1.000
_cell.angle_alpha   90.00
_cell.angle_beta   90.00
_cell.angle_gamma   90.00
#
_symmetry.space_group_name_H-M   'P 1'
#
loop_
_entity.id
_entity.type
_entity.pdbx_description
1 polymer ?
#
loop_
_entity_poly.entity_id
_entity_poly.type
_entity_poly.pdbx_seq_one_letter_code
_entity_poly.pdbx_strand_id
1 'polypeptide(L)'
;MKRFLLICLTGLMLASFTLLAGINDVISALKAGNSAQIAKYFDNTVEITLPEKSNSYSKSQAELILRDFFTSNPVKSFTLIHQGDNAGSQYCIGTLLTKTASYRTTIYMKQRGDKQLLQEIRFENK
;
A
#
# COMPACT_ATOMS: atom_id res chain seq x y z
N MET A 1 -37.28 -15.03 -22.47
CA MET A 1 -36.99 -15.53 -21.13
C MET A 1 -35.57 -16.05 -20.96
N LYS A 2 -34.97 -16.72 -21.94
CA LYS A 2 -33.57 -17.19 -21.84
C LYS A 2 -32.53 -16.06 -21.85
N ARG A 3 -32.87 -14.88 -22.36
CA ARG A 3 -31.97 -13.73 -22.40
C ARG A 3 -31.83 -13.01 -21.07
N PHE A 4 -32.81 -13.14 -20.15
CA PHE A 4 -32.75 -12.51 -18.82
C PHE A 4 -31.81 -13.25 -17.85
N LEU A 5 -31.68 -14.56 -18.00
CA LEU A 5 -30.81 -15.39 -17.16
C LEU A 5 -29.31 -15.15 -17.44
N LEU A 6 -28.96 -14.81 -18.68
CA LEU A 6 -27.56 -14.51 -19.08
C LEU A 6 -27.09 -13.18 -18.56
N ILE A 7 -27.96 -12.20 -18.38
CA ILE A 7 -27.61 -10.87 -17.87
C ILE A 7 -27.36 -10.90 -16.36
N CYS A 8 -28.06 -11.75 -15.62
CA CYS A 8 -27.82 -11.91 -14.18
C CYS A 8 -26.52 -12.64 -13.86
N LEU A 9 -26.05 -13.55 -14.73
CA LEU A 9 -24.79 -14.26 -14.52
C LEU A 9 -23.56 -13.38 -14.75
N THR A 10 -23.63 -12.43 -15.67
CA THR A 10 -22.52 -11.49 -15.92
C THR A 10 -22.38 -10.44 -14.84
N GLY A 11 -23.46 -10.09 -14.14
CA GLY A 11 -23.41 -9.14 -13.03
C GLY A 11 -22.73 -9.69 -11.77
N LEU A 12 -22.79 -11.00 -11.55
CA LEU A 12 -22.17 -11.63 -10.37
C LEU A 12 -20.65 -11.78 -10.49
N MET A 13 -20.09 -11.84 -11.70
CA MET A 13 -18.64 -11.97 -11.89
C MET A 13 -17.87 -10.68 -11.64
N LEU A 14 -18.51 -9.52 -11.75
CA LEU A 14 -17.87 -8.21 -11.52
C LEU A 14 -17.67 -7.92 -10.03
N ALA A 15 -18.44 -8.53 -9.13
CA ALA A 15 -18.35 -8.31 -7.70
C ALA A 15 -17.12 -8.97 -7.04
N SER A 16 -16.49 -9.96 -7.71
CA SER A 16 -15.33 -10.67 -7.14
C SER A 16 -14.00 -9.95 -7.35
N PHE A 17 -13.95 -8.91 -8.19
CA PHE A 17 -12.70 -8.15 -8.46
C PHE A 17 -12.36 -7.10 -7.41
N THR A 18 -13.34 -6.68 -6.57
CA THR A 18 -13.13 -5.62 -5.58
C THR A 18 -12.36 -6.08 -4.34
N LEU A 19 -12.20 -7.39 -4.13
CA LEU A 19 -11.52 -7.96 -2.95
C LEU A 19 -9.99 -8.01 -3.07
N LEU A 20 -9.43 -7.77 -4.27
CA LEU A 20 -7.98 -7.85 -4.53
C LEU A 20 -7.30 -6.49 -4.58
N ALA A 21 -8.08 -5.39 -4.44
CA ALA A 21 -7.54 -4.04 -4.36
C ALA A 21 -6.95 -3.82 -2.97
N GLY A 22 -5.79 -3.23 -2.88
CA GLY A 22 -5.12 -2.95 -1.62
C GLY A 22 -3.63 -2.82 -1.84
N ILE A 23 -2.90 -3.92 -1.71
CA ILE A 23 -1.44 -3.88 -1.85
C ILE A 23 -1.01 -3.40 -3.24
N ASN A 24 -1.71 -3.79 -4.31
CA ASN A 24 -1.36 -3.36 -5.66
C ASN A 24 -1.56 -1.85 -5.85
N ASP A 25 -2.60 -1.29 -5.25
CA ASP A 25 -2.84 0.15 -5.29
C ASP A 25 -1.78 0.91 -4.50
N VAL A 26 -1.36 0.38 -3.35
CA VAL A 26 -0.27 0.96 -2.56
C VAL A 26 1.05 0.90 -3.33
N ILE A 27 1.34 -0.20 -4.01
CA ILE A 27 2.53 -0.33 -4.86
C ILE A 27 2.52 0.73 -5.97
N SER A 28 1.38 0.93 -6.63
CA SER A 28 1.24 1.96 -7.67
C SER A 28 1.46 3.36 -7.11
N ALA A 29 0.93 3.64 -5.92
CA ALA A 29 1.10 4.92 -5.25
C ALA A 29 2.55 5.15 -4.82
N LEU A 30 3.26 4.10 -4.39
CA LEU A 30 4.69 4.16 -4.10
C LEU A 30 5.51 4.55 -5.33
N LYS A 31 5.22 3.93 -6.47
CA LYS A 31 5.90 4.25 -7.74
C LYS A 31 5.74 5.70 -8.11
N ALA A 32 4.60 6.28 -7.79
CA ALA A 32 4.30 7.70 -8.06
C ALA A 32 4.77 8.63 -6.94
N GLY A 33 5.20 8.11 -5.79
CA GLY A 33 5.52 8.92 -4.62
C GLY A 33 4.31 9.67 -4.09
N ASN A 34 3.12 9.08 -4.19
CA ASN A 34 1.87 9.74 -3.84
C ASN A 34 1.43 9.37 -2.43
N SER A 35 1.83 10.18 -1.46
CA SER A 35 1.52 9.96 -0.05
C SER A 35 0.02 9.99 0.24
N ALA A 36 -0.72 10.85 -0.42
CA ALA A 36 -2.17 10.96 -0.22
C ALA A 36 -2.90 9.69 -0.64
N GLN A 37 -2.48 9.05 -1.74
CA GLN A 37 -3.06 7.80 -2.19
C GLN A 37 -2.71 6.65 -1.25
N ILE A 38 -1.49 6.59 -0.76
CA ILE A 38 -1.08 5.58 0.22
C ILE A 38 -1.89 5.74 1.51
N ALA A 39 -2.08 6.98 1.95
CA ALA A 39 -2.80 7.30 3.19
C ALA A 39 -4.27 6.85 3.18
N LYS A 40 -4.87 6.68 2.01
CA LYS A 40 -6.24 6.16 1.90
C LYS A 40 -6.37 4.74 2.47
N TYR A 41 -5.28 4.00 2.53
CA TYR A 41 -5.24 2.63 3.04
C TYR A 41 -4.79 2.54 4.49
N PHE A 42 -4.41 3.65 5.11
CA PHE A 42 -3.93 3.66 6.49
C PHE A 42 -4.99 3.19 7.47
N ASP A 43 -4.57 2.34 8.41
CA ASP A 43 -5.35 2.05 9.61
C ASP A 43 -5.32 3.27 10.55
N ASN A 44 -6.09 3.22 11.62
CA ASN A 44 -6.16 4.29 12.62
C ASN A 44 -4.79 4.62 13.21
N THR A 45 -3.94 3.61 13.36
CA THR A 45 -2.55 3.75 13.78
C THR A 45 -1.66 3.07 12.76
N VAL A 46 -0.60 3.75 12.35
CA VAL A 46 0.35 3.25 11.36
C VAL A 46 1.76 3.37 11.92
N GLU A 47 2.51 2.28 11.85
CA GLU A 47 3.92 2.29 12.18
C GLU A 47 4.73 2.69 10.95
N ILE A 48 5.54 3.74 11.08
CA ILE A 48 6.45 4.18 10.03
C ILE A 48 7.87 4.09 10.54
N THR A 49 8.69 3.33 9.82
CA THR A 49 10.12 3.22 10.06
C THR A 49 10.85 4.00 8.97
N LEU A 50 11.57 5.04 9.37
CA LEU A 50 12.50 5.78 8.53
C LEU A 50 13.92 5.30 8.88
N PRO A 51 14.92 5.60 8.05
CA PRO A 51 16.31 5.17 8.34
C PRO A 51 16.80 5.54 9.74
N GLU A 52 16.31 6.64 10.29
CA GLU A 52 16.80 7.21 11.55
C GLU A 52 15.91 6.94 12.76
N LYS A 53 14.61 6.61 12.53
CA LYS A 53 13.66 6.46 13.64
C LYS A 53 12.47 5.60 13.21
N SER A 54 11.84 4.99 14.20
CA SER A 54 10.60 4.23 14.03
C SER A 54 9.60 4.67 15.10
N ASN A 55 8.39 5.01 14.68
CA ASN A 55 7.31 5.41 15.58
C ASN A 55 5.95 4.97 15.05
N SER A 56 4.99 4.91 15.96
CA SER A 56 3.58 4.74 15.62
C SER A 56 2.91 6.11 15.54
N TYR A 57 2.10 6.31 14.53
CA TYR A 57 1.44 7.59 14.28
C TYR A 57 -0.06 7.38 14.08
N SER A 58 -0.85 8.39 14.42
CA SER A 58 -2.23 8.45 13.96
C SER A 58 -2.28 8.55 12.43
N LYS A 59 -3.40 8.19 11.84
CA LYS A 59 -3.58 8.23 10.39
C LYS A 59 -3.19 9.58 9.77
N SER A 60 -3.62 10.69 10.36
CA SER A 60 -3.33 12.04 9.86
C SER A 60 -1.85 12.41 10.01
N GLN A 61 -1.23 12.04 11.13
CA GLN A 61 0.20 12.27 11.34
C GLN A 61 1.05 11.41 10.40
N ALA A 62 0.66 10.16 10.21
CA ALA A 62 1.36 9.24 9.30
C ALA A 62 1.39 9.79 7.86
N GLU A 63 0.29 10.38 7.41
CA GLU A 63 0.25 11.01 6.08
C GLU A 63 1.25 12.15 5.96
N LEU A 64 1.35 13.00 6.98
CA LEU A 64 2.32 14.10 7.01
C LEU A 64 3.75 13.60 7.01
N ILE A 65 4.06 12.59 7.82
CA ILE A 65 5.40 11.99 7.89
C ILE A 65 5.80 11.42 6.52
N LEU A 66 4.88 10.72 5.89
CA LEU A 66 5.13 10.11 4.58
C LEU A 66 5.31 11.17 3.49
N ARG A 67 4.48 12.22 3.52
CA ARG A 67 4.61 13.33 2.58
C ARG A 67 5.96 14.03 2.72
N ASP A 68 6.39 14.30 3.94
CA ASP A 68 7.68 14.93 4.20
C ASP A 68 8.83 14.06 3.72
N PHE A 69 8.74 12.75 3.93
CA PHE A 69 9.75 11.81 3.44
C PHE A 69 9.87 11.85 1.92
N PHE A 70 8.76 11.83 1.19
CA PHE A 70 8.78 11.89 -0.27
C PHE A 70 9.15 13.26 -0.81
N THR A 71 8.91 14.33 -0.06
CA THR A 71 9.36 15.68 -0.42
C THR A 71 10.88 15.76 -0.35
N SER A 72 11.46 15.21 0.72
CA SER A 72 12.93 15.18 0.90
C SER A 72 13.60 14.13 0.01
N ASN A 73 12.86 13.10 -0.39
CA ASN A 73 13.38 11.99 -1.18
C ASN A 73 12.43 11.74 -2.37
N PRO A 74 12.47 12.60 -3.40
CA PRO A 74 11.59 12.43 -4.57
C PRO A 74 11.75 11.08 -5.24
N VAL A 75 10.67 10.37 -5.41
CA VAL A 75 10.67 9.00 -5.90
C VAL A 75 10.97 8.98 -7.40
N LYS A 76 11.89 8.12 -7.81
CA LYS A 76 12.17 7.80 -9.21
C LYS A 76 11.50 6.52 -9.63
N SER A 77 11.59 5.47 -8.83
CA SER A 77 11.00 4.18 -9.16
C SER A 77 10.83 3.33 -7.91
N PHE A 78 9.97 2.33 -8.02
CA PHE A 78 9.85 1.27 -7.03
C PHE A 78 9.88 -0.06 -7.76
N THR A 79 10.82 -0.93 -7.39
CA THR A 79 10.97 -2.26 -7.97
C THR A 79 10.54 -3.29 -6.94
N LEU A 80 9.45 -3.99 -7.23
CA LEU A 80 8.94 -5.06 -6.38
C LEU A 80 9.90 -6.26 -6.42
N ILE A 81 10.32 -6.75 -5.25
CA ILE A 81 11.18 -7.92 -5.12
C ILE A 81 10.37 -9.14 -4.71
N HIS A 82 9.48 -8.97 -3.73
CA HIS A 82 8.68 -10.06 -3.20
C HIS A 82 7.32 -9.54 -2.74
N GLN A 83 6.30 -10.35 -2.98
CA GLN A 83 4.93 -10.04 -2.56
C GLN A 83 4.30 -11.33 -2.04
N GLY A 84 3.59 -11.23 -0.92
CA GLY A 84 2.94 -12.38 -0.32
C GLY A 84 1.58 -12.07 0.27
N ASP A 85 0.84 -13.13 0.51
CA ASP A 85 -0.46 -13.11 1.14
C ASP A 85 -0.50 -14.27 2.14
N ASN A 86 -0.85 -13.96 3.39
CA ASN A 86 -0.87 -14.96 4.45
C ASN A 86 -2.05 -14.69 5.39
N ALA A 87 -3.07 -15.56 5.31
CA ALA A 87 -4.22 -15.55 6.23
C ALA A 87 -4.87 -14.16 6.37
N GLY A 88 -5.13 -13.47 5.26
CA GLY A 88 -5.74 -12.16 5.24
C GLY A 88 -4.77 -10.99 5.37
N SER A 89 -3.49 -11.25 5.56
CA SER A 89 -2.46 -10.22 5.56
C SER A 89 -1.74 -10.20 4.23
N GLN A 90 -1.50 -9.01 3.70
CA GLN A 90 -0.74 -8.81 2.46
C GLN A 90 0.54 -8.03 2.78
N TYR A 91 1.62 -8.36 2.12
CA TYR A 91 2.87 -7.64 2.28
C TYR A 91 3.62 -7.57 0.97
N CYS A 92 4.50 -6.58 0.87
CA CYS A 92 5.47 -6.54 -0.21
C CYS A 92 6.80 -5.99 0.28
N ILE A 93 7.85 -6.39 -0.40
CA ILE A 93 9.21 -5.89 -0.19
C ILE A 93 9.74 -5.49 -1.55
N GLY A 94 10.38 -4.33 -1.60
CA GLY A 94 10.96 -3.83 -2.84
C GLY A 94 12.04 -2.80 -2.59
N THR A 95 12.58 -2.24 -3.67
CA THR A 95 13.56 -1.18 -3.64
C THR A 95 12.93 0.11 -4.14
N LEU A 96 12.90 1.11 -3.27
CA LEU A 96 12.48 2.46 -3.62
C LEU A 96 13.73 3.25 -4.00
N LEU A 97 13.80 3.64 -5.27
CA LEU A 97 14.86 4.52 -5.75
C LEU A 97 14.35 5.95 -5.72
N THR A 98 15.08 6.81 -5.02
CA THR A 98 14.80 8.25 -4.96
C THR A 98 15.95 9.02 -5.57
N LYS A 99 15.82 10.35 -5.66
CA LYS A 99 16.91 11.21 -6.13
C LYS A 99 18.11 11.20 -5.19
N THR A 100 17.89 10.86 -3.91
CA THR A 100 18.94 10.96 -2.87
C THR A 100 19.56 9.62 -2.52
N ALA A 101 18.77 8.53 -2.55
CA ALA A 101 19.24 7.22 -2.08
C ALA A 101 18.31 6.09 -2.55
N SER A 102 18.72 4.86 -2.25
CA SER A 102 17.89 3.66 -2.42
C SER A 102 17.48 3.15 -1.05
N TYR A 103 16.23 2.73 -0.92
CA TYR A 103 15.69 2.22 0.34
C TYR A 103 15.05 0.85 0.12
N ARG A 104 15.38 -0.08 1.01
CA ARG A 104 14.59 -1.29 1.12
C ARG A 104 13.25 -0.91 1.75
N THR A 105 12.17 -1.15 1.02
CA THR A 105 10.83 -0.74 1.44
C THR A 105 9.97 -1.96 1.69
N THR A 106 9.37 -2.01 2.88
CA THR A 106 8.47 -3.08 3.29
C THR A 106 7.12 -2.47 3.62
N ILE A 107 6.06 -3.07 3.09
CA ILE A 107 4.68 -2.70 3.39
C ILE A 107 3.95 -3.91 3.93
N TYR A 108 3.25 -3.71 5.04
CA TYR A 108 2.42 -4.73 5.65
C TYR A 108 0.99 -4.21 5.78
N MET A 109 0.06 -4.99 5.22
CA MET A 109 -1.37 -4.71 5.26
C MET A 109 -2.11 -5.85 5.94
N LYS A 110 -3.18 -5.51 6.66
CA LYS A 110 -4.01 -6.48 7.35
C LYS A 110 -5.47 -6.31 6.94
N GLN A 111 -6.17 -7.43 6.77
CA GLN A 111 -7.59 -7.41 6.49
C GLN A 111 -8.38 -7.03 7.74
N ARG A 112 -9.25 -6.04 7.58
CA ARG A 112 -10.24 -5.65 8.58
C ARG A 112 -11.60 -5.59 7.90
N GLY A 113 -12.45 -6.59 8.19
CA GLY A 113 -13.70 -6.76 7.48
C GLY A 113 -13.46 -7.08 6.01
N ASP A 114 -13.99 -6.25 5.12
CA ASP A 114 -13.83 -6.38 3.67
C ASP A 114 -12.71 -5.50 3.10
N LYS A 115 -11.90 -4.88 3.97
CA LYS A 115 -10.85 -3.93 3.56
C LYS A 115 -9.47 -4.43 3.95
N GLN A 116 -8.49 -4.06 3.13
CA GLN A 116 -7.07 -4.17 3.46
C GLN A 116 -6.59 -2.83 3.94
N LEU A 117 -6.06 -2.77 5.17
CA LEU A 117 -5.55 -1.54 5.76
C LEU A 117 -4.05 -1.65 6.02
N LEU A 118 -3.35 -0.56 5.73
CA LEU A 118 -1.91 -0.49 5.90
C LEU A 118 -1.59 -0.29 7.38
N GLN A 119 -0.81 -1.22 7.94
CA GLN A 119 -0.39 -1.24 9.34
C GLN A 119 1.02 -0.71 9.53
N GLU A 120 1.90 -0.98 8.56
CA GLU A 120 3.32 -0.65 8.68
C GLU A 120 3.91 -0.35 7.32
N ILE A 121 4.75 0.67 7.28
CA ILE A 121 5.61 0.96 6.14
C ILE A 121 7.03 1.24 6.66
N ARG A 122 8.03 0.60 6.07
CA ARG A 122 9.42 0.71 6.49
C ARG A 122 10.27 1.14 5.32
N PHE A 123 11.11 2.15 5.56
CA PHE A 123 12.14 2.59 4.63
C PHE A 123 13.49 2.43 5.33
N GLU A 124 14.27 1.47 4.89
CA GLU A 124 15.56 1.14 5.49
C GLU A 124 16.67 1.40 4.48
N ASN A 125 17.82 1.87 4.96
CA ASN A 125 18.98 2.08 4.10
C ASN A 125 19.39 0.75 3.47
N LYS A 126 19.73 0.84 2.19
CA LYS A 126 20.14 -0.31 1.43
C LYS A 126 21.67 -0.38 1.27
#